data_f48c44ac7404f2634a2c9d443ea4da5e
#
_entry.id   f48c44ac7404f2634a2c9d443ea4da5e
#
_cell.length_a   1.000
_cell.length_b   1.000
_cell.length_c   1.000
_cell.angle_alpha   90.00
_cell.angle_beta   90.00
_cell.angle_gamma   90.00
#
_symmetry.space_group_name_H-M   'P 1'
#
loop_
_entity.id
_entity.type
_entity.pdbx_description
1 polymer ?
#
loop_
_entity_poly.entity_id
_entity_poly.type
_entity_poly.pdbx_seq_one_letter_code
_entity_poly.pdbx_strand_id
1 'polypeptide(L)'
;MSTTKEAKMSAGYDWREYEAQDLSNILDAALQAFFEHGYHGTTTRDLARRCGLSVPGVYHYYPSKQDILFDLMNVIIDELLDRSKQALAAAPGDPRSQFDALVESLLRFHMYRRIGATVSTAELRSLEPENRERYVAKRDEQQRMLDRVILDGVREKAFATPYPKDASRAIASLCVGVASWYRPDGSLPVEALLERYSTIARSIVGIPGETA
;
A
#
# COMPACT_ATOMS: atom_id res chain seq x y z
N MET A 1 12.83 -20.83 7.34
CA MET A 1 11.40 -20.58 7.57
C MET A 1 10.74 -19.74 6.45
N SER A 2 11.34 -19.72 5.25
CA SER A 2 10.84 -18.97 4.06
C SER A 2 9.71 -19.69 3.30
N THR A 3 9.60 -20.99 3.39
CA THR A 3 8.69 -21.83 2.57
C THR A 3 7.21 -21.74 2.93
N THR A 4 6.86 -21.33 4.13
CA THR A 4 5.45 -21.23 4.57
C THR A 4 4.78 -19.92 4.08
N LYS A 5 5.58 -18.86 3.88
CA LYS A 5 5.12 -17.56 3.39
C LYS A 5 4.81 -17.60 1.89
N GLU A 6 5.65 -18.29 1.11
CA GLU A 6 5.44 -18.50 -0.33
C GLU A 6 4.22 -19.41 -0.62
N ALA A 7 3.96 -20.39 0.24
CA ALA A 7 2.83 -21.31 0.08
C ALA A 7 1.47 -20.65 0.39
N LYS A 8 1.40 -19.68 1.32
CA LYS A 8 0.18 -18.90 1.61
C LYS A 8 -0.13 -17.85 0.53
N MET A 9 0.88 -17.33 -0.15
CA MET A 9 0.72 -16.40 -1.29
C MET A 9 0.22 -17.09 -2.56
N SER A 10 0.32 -18.40 -2.66
CA SER A 10 -0.09 -19.22 -3.83
C SER A 10 -1.54 -19.72 -3.76
N ALA A 11 -2.19 -19.73 -2.60
CA ALA A 11 -3.61 -20.05 -2.45
C ALA A 11 -4.40 -18.74 -2.51
N GLY A 12 -5.06 -18.47 -3.65
CA GLY A 12 -5.75 -17.22 -3.93
C GLY A 12 -6.70 -16.79 -2.81
N TYR A 13 -6.25 -15.83 -2.00
CA TYR A 13 -7.14 -15.06 -1.13
C TYR A 13 -7.84 -13.99 -1.97
N ASP A 14 -9.05 -13.61 -1.58
CA ASP A 14 -9.71 -12.47 -2.24
C ASP A 14 -8.96 -11.19 -1.86
N TRP A 15 -8.45 -10.47 -2.85
CA TRP A 15 -7.71 -9.23 -2.66
C TRP A 15 -8.55 -8.12 -1.99
N ARG A 16 -9.86 -8.29 -1.91
CA ARG A 16 -10.80 -7.41 -1.21
C ARG A 16 -10.90 -7.71 0.28
N GLU A 17 -10.52 -8.92 0.70
CA GLU A 17 -10.61 -9.34 2.09
C GLU A 17 -9.36 -8.94 2.87
N TYR A 18 -9.54 -8.43 4.09
CA TYR A 18 -8.47 -7.98 4.95
C TYR A 18 -8.61 -8.61 6.34
N GLU A 19 -7.84 -9.63 6.57
CA GLU A 19 -7.62 -10.20 7.91
C GLU A 19 -6.59 -9.37 8.69
N ALA A 20 -6.41 -9.71 9.98
CA ALA A 20 -5.30 -9.18 10.76
C ALA A 20 -3.97 -9.43 10.03
N GLN A 21 -3.09 -8.41 10.01
CA GLN A 21 -1.80 -8.53 9.34
C GLN A 21 -0.92 -9.52 10.10
N ASP A 22 -0.41 -10.53 9.41
CA ASP A 22 0.49 -11.55 9.98
C ASP A 22 1.92 -11.00 10.06
N LEU A 23 2.17 -10.17 11.07
CA LEU A 23 3.48 -9.61 11.38
C LEU A 23 4.15 -10.45 12.50
N SER A 24 5.47 -10.58 12.45
CA SER A 24 6.22 -11.06 13.62
C SER A 24 6.05 -10.09 14.79
N ASN A 25 6.18 -10.59 16.03
CA ASN A 25 6.07 -9.74 17.23
C ASN A 25 6.99 -8.51 17.19
N ILE A 26 8.17 -8.62 16.58
CA ILE A 26 9.10 -7.50 16.44
C ILE A 26 8.58 -6.48 15.43
N LEU A 27 8.07 -6.91 14.29
CA LEU A 27 7.53 -6.03 13.26
C LEU A 27 6.24 -5.36 13.71
N ASP A 28 5.37 -6.06 14.44
CA ASP A 28 4.16 -5.45 15.01
C ASP A 28 4.51 -4.39 16.06
N ALA A 29 5.42 -4.70 16.98
CA ALA A 29 5.93 -3.73 17.96
C ALA A 29 6.58 -2.51 17.26
N ALA A 30 7.31 -2.73 16.17
CA ALA A 30 7.92 -1.67 15.38
C ALA A 30 6.88 -0.81 14.66
N LEU A 31 5.86 -1.42 14.07
CA LEU A 31 4.77 -0.73 13.41
C LEU A 31 4.08 0.27 14.35
N GLN A 32 3.72 -0.18 15.56
CA GLN A 32 3.08 0.66 16.56
C GLN A 32 4.03 1.77 17.06
N ALA A 33 5.28 1.41 17.38
CA ALA A 33 6.24 2.37 17.90
C ALA A 33 6.62 3.45 16.87
N PHE A 34 6.82 3.07 15.61
CA PHE A 34 7.14 4.03 14.54
C PHE A 34 5.94 4.91 14.20
N PHE A 35 4.73 4.39 14.29
CA PHE A 35 3.52 5.19 14.11
C PHE A 35 3.34 6.22 15.23
N GLU A 36 3.59 5.85 16.50
CA GLU A 36 3.41 6.72 17.67
C GLU A 36 4.53 7.76 17.82
N HIS A 37 5.77 7.38 17.55
CA HIS A 37 6.95 8.18 17.93
C HIS A 37 7.90 8.47 16.75
N GLY A 38 7.61 7.95 15.57
CA GLY A 38 8.52 7.98 14.43
C GLY A 38 9.75 7.07 14.61
N TYR A 39 10.46 6.83 13.53
CA TYR A 39 11.67 6.01 13.54
C TYR A 39 12.76 6.56 14.47
N HIS A 40 13.03 7.86 14.40
CA HIS A 40 14.09 8.48 15.21
C HIS A 40 13.72 8.57 16.70
N GLY A 41 12.43 8.72 17.02
CA GLY A 41 11.93 8.74 18.39
C GLY A 41 11.83 7.36 19.06
N THR A 42 11.97 6.27 18.30
CA THR A 42 11.88 4.90 18.79
C THR A 42 13.27 4.32 19.04
N THR A 43 13.50 3.72 20.22
CA THR A 43 14.75 3.02 20.57
C THR A 43 14.60 1.50 20.46
N THR A 44 15.71 0.77 20.23
CA THR A 44 15.69 -0.71 20.25
C THR A 44 15.24 -1.25 21.62
N ARG A 45 15.49 -0.51 22.71
CA ARG A 45 15.01 -0.87 24.05
C ARG A 45 13.47 -0.79 24.13
N ASP A 46 12.85 0.20 23.50
CA ASP A 46 11.39 0.32 23.43
C ASP A 46 10.79 -0.81 22.62
N LEU A 47 11.40 -1.17 21.49
CA LEU A 47 10.97 -2.31 20.67
C LEU A 47 11.06 -3.61 21.46
N ALA A 48 12.20 -3.86 22.12
CA ALA A 48 12.40 -5.05 22.95
C ALA A 48 11.35 -5.19 24.04
N ARG A 49 11.06 -4.10 24.75
CA ARG A 49 10.01 -4.06 25.79
C ARG A 49 8.62 -4.36 25.20
N ARG A 50 8.27 -3.78 24.05
CA ARG A 50 6.95 -3.97 23.40
C ARG A 50 6.74 -5.40 22.91
N CYS A 51 7.77 -6.05 22.38
CA CYS A 51 7.67 -7.42 21.89
C CYS A 51 8.05 -8.50 22.94
N GLY A 52 8.29 -8.12 24.19
CA GLY A 52 8.58 -9.06 25.26
C GLY A 52 9.95 -9.73 25.17
N LEU A 53 10.92 -9.10 24.49
CA LEU A 53 12.29 -9.61 24.31
C LEU A 53 13.31 -8.77 25.09
N SER A 54 14.52 -9.33 25.27
CA SER A 54 15.68 -8.53 25.65
C SER A 54 16.24 -7.79 24.44
N VAL A 55 17.01 -6.71 24.64
CA VAL A 55 17.70 -6.01 23.55
C VAL A 55 18.61 -6.94 22.74
N PRO A 56 19.44 -7.81 23.36
CA PRO A 56 20.16 -8.87 22.62
C PRO A 56 19.24 -9.81 21.84
N GLY A 57 18.04 -10.13 22.39
CA GLY A 57 17.04 -10.94 21.71
C GLY A 57 16.53 -10.30 20.42
N VAL A 58 16.30 -8.97 20.40
CA VAL A 58 15.95 -8.27 19.16
C VAL A 58 17.10 -8.32 18.16
N TYR A 59 18.34 -8.07 18.61
CA TYR A 59 19.51 -8.11 17.73
C TYR A 59 19.83 -9.51 17.19
N HIS A 60 19.34 -10.57 17.82
CA HIS A 60 19.44 -11.92 17.28
C HIS A 60 18.64 -12.08 15.97
N TYR A 61 17.51 -11.39 15.83
CA TYR A 61 16.66 -11.44 14.63
C TYR A 61 16.98 -10.34 13.60
N TYR A 62 17.33 -9.15 14.08
CA TYR A 62 17.59 -7.98 13.26
C TYR A 62 18.90 -7.32 13.69
N PRO A 63 19.92 -7.27 12.81
CA PRO A 63 21.22 -6.66 13.13
C PRO A 63 21.13 -5.19 13.54
N SER A 64 20.15 -4.45 13.03
CA SER A 64 19.95 -3.04 13.35
C SER A 64 18.47 -2.65 13.37
N LYS A 65 18.19 -1.47 13.93
CA LYS A 65 16.85 -0.86 13.84
C LYS A 65 16.49 -0.50 12.40
N GLN A 66 17.49 -0.24 11.55
CA GLN A 66 17.31 0.02 10.13
C GLN A 66 16.77 -1.22 9.40
N ASP A 67 17.28 -2.41 9.72
CA ASP A 67 16.79 -3.67 9.14
C ASP A 67 15.33 -3.94 9.54
N ILE A 68 14.94 -3.59 10.77
CA ILE A 68 13.55 -3.69 11.22
C ILE A 68 12.65 -2.75 10.41
N LEU A 69 13.05 -1.49 10.23
CA LEU A 69 12.28 -0.52 9.43
C LEU A 69 12.14 -1.00 7.99
N PHE A 70 13.25 -1.42 7.39
CA PHE A 70 13.27 -1.85 6.00
C PHE A 70 12.40 -3.10 5.77
N ASP A 71 12.51 -4.11 6.65
CA ASP A 71 11.71 -5.33 6.53
C ASP A 71 10.21 -5.04 6.74
N LEU A 72 9.87 -4.22 7.74
CA LEU A 72 8.49 -3.76 7.95
C LEU A 72 7.93 -3.09 6.70
N MET A 73 8.65 -2.11 6.14
CA MET A 73 8.21 -1.40 4.94
C MET A 73 8.10 -2.32 3.72
N ASN A 74 8.99 -3.32 3.60
CA ASN A 74 8.90 -4.32 2.54
C ASN A 74 7.66 -5.20 2.67
N VAL A 75 7.34 -5.69 3.87
CA VAL A 75 6.12 -6.49 4.08
C VAL A 75 4.87 -5.70 3.67
N ILE A 76 4.83 -4.41 3.98
CA ILE A 76 3.71 -3.53 3.67
C ILE A 76 3.59 -3.29 2.15
N ILE A 77 4.69 -2.97 1.47
CA ILE A 77 4.65 -2.70 0.02
C ILE A 77 4.44 -3.99 -0.79
N ASP A 78 4.95 -5.13 -0.33
CA ASP A 78 4.74 -6.41 -0.99
C ASP A 78 3.27 -6.84 -0.93
N GLU A 79 2.57 -6.62 0.19
CA GLU A 79 1.12 -6.83 0.29
C GLU A 79 0.37 -5.93 -0.69
N LEU A 80 0.74 -4.65 -0.79
CA LEU A 80 0.11 -3.72 -1.74
C LEU A 80 0.28 -4.18 -3.20
N LEU A 81 1.51 -4.54 -3.58
CA LEU A 81 1.83 -5.02 -4.93
C LEU A 81 1.08 -6.29 -5.27
N ASP A 82 1.04 -7.25 -4.35
CA ASP A 82 0.37 -8.53 -4.55
C ASP A 82 -1.14 -8.35 -4.73
N ARG A 83 -1.80 -7.57 -3.86
CA ARG A 83 -3.22 -7.23 -4.00
C ARG A 83 -3.54 -6.51 -5.31
N SER A 84 -2.70 -5.59 -5.73
CA SER A 84 -2.85 -4.88 -7.00
C SER A 84 -2.71 -5.82 -8.20
N LYS A 85 -1.76 -6.75 -8.17
CA LYS A 85 -1.60 -7.79 -9.22
C LYS A 85 -2.82 -8.70 -9.29
N GLN A 86 -3.34 -9.13 -8.14
CA GLN A 86 -4.53 -9.96 -8.08
C GLN A 86 -5.78 -9.22 -8.56
N ALA A 87 -5.95 -7.95 -8.18
CA ALA A 87 -7.05 -7.12 -8.66
C ALA A 87 -7.05 -7.00 -10.19
N LEU A 88 -5.87 -6.76 -10.79
CA LEU A 88 -5.72 -6.71 -12.25
C LEU A 88 -5.96 -8.06 -12.92
N ALA A 89 -5.51 -9.16 -12.31
CA ALA A 89 -5.71 -10.50 -12.84
C ALA A 89 -7.18 -10.96 -12.77
N ALA A 90 -7.93 -10.51 -11.76
CA ALA A 90 -9.33 -10.82 -11.58
C ALA A 90 -10.27 -9.95 -12.43
N ALA A 91 -9.80 -8.78 -12.87
CA ALA A 91 -10.60 -7.87 -13.69
C ALA A 91 -10.74 -8.40 -15.13
N PRO A 92 -11.89 -8.14 -15.80
CA PRO A 92 -11.97 -8.25 -17.25
C PRO A 92 -10.82 -7.50 -17.94
N GLY A 93 -10.40 -7.96 -19.11
CA GLY A 93 -9.22 -7.43 -19.81
C GLY A 93 -9.36 -6.02 -20.38
N ASP A 94 -10.52 -5.38 -20.24
CA ASP A 94 -10.73 -4.01 -20.69
C ASP A 94 -10.16 -2.95 -19.71
N PRO A 95 -9.67 -1.81 -20.23
CA PRO A 95 -9.02 -0.79 -19.40
C PRO A 95 -9.90 -0.19 -18.30
N ARG A 96 -11.23 -0.10 -18.49
CA ARG A 96 -12.12 0.45 -17.47
C ARG A 96 -12.24 -0.47 -16.28
N SER A 97 -12.48 -1.75 -16.52
CA SER A 97 -12.56 -2.76 -15.47
C SER A 97 -11.24 -2.91 -14.71
N GLN A 98 -10.10 -2.89 -15.42
CA GLN A 98 -8.78 -2.93 -14.81
C GLN A 98 -8.50 -1.67 -13.97
N PHE A 99 -8.91 -0.51 -14.45
CA PHE A 99 -8.77 0.76 -13.72
C PHE A 99 -9.58 0.73 -12.42
N ASP A 100 -10.85 0.35 -12.51
CA ASP A 100 -11.73 0.30 -11.32
C ASP A 100 -11.21 -0.69 -10.28
N ALA A 101 -10.80 -1.89 -10.70
CA ALA A 101 -10.23 -2.88 -9.78
C ALA A 101 -8.94 -2.41 -9.12
N LEU A 102 -8.05 -1.74 -9.87
CA LEU A 102 -6.80 -1.23 -9.32
C LEU A 102 -7.03 -0.07 -8.37
N VAL A 103 -7.91 0.88 -8.70
CA VAL A 103 -8.29 2.00 -7.81
C VAL A 103 -8.95 1.47 -6.53
N GLU A 104 -9.88 0.53 -6.64
CA GLU A 104 -10.50 -0.13 -5.48
C GLU A 104 -9.43 -0.80 -4.59
N SER A 105 -8.50 -1.55 -5.18
CA SER A 105 -7.42 -2.21 -4.44
C SER A 105 -6.56 -1.21 -3.67
N LEU A 106 -6.17 -0.10 -4.31
CA LEU A 106 -5.38 0.96 -3.69
C LEU A 106 -6.14 1.62 -2.53
N LEU A 107 -7.40 1.96 -2.72
CA LEU A 107 -8.23 2.59 -1.69
C LEU A 107 -8.41 1.64 -0.49
N ARG A 108 -8.81 0.38 -0.73
CA ARG A 108 -8.96 -0.62 0.34
C ARG A 108 -7.67 -0.79 1.11
N PHE A 109 -6.54 -0.92 0.43
CA PHE A 109 -5.25 -1.06 1.10
C PHE A 109 -4.97 0.11 2.04
N HIS A 110 -5.13 1.35 1.59
CA HIS A 110 -4.84 2.54 2.39
C HIS A 110 -5.85 2.77 3.52
N MET A 111 -7.04 2.19 3.45
CA MET A 111 -7.99 2.16 4.57
C MET A 111 -7.67 1.06 5.58
N TYR A 112 -7.47 -0.17 5.12
CA TYR A 112 -7.27 -1.32 6.02
C TYR A 112 -5.85 -1.43 6.57
N ARG A 113 -4.84 -1.00 5.82
CA ARG A 113 -3.42 -0.95 6.24
C ARG A 113 -2.94 0.46 6.56
N ARG A 114 -3.85 1.30 7.03
CA ARG A 114 -3.63 2.73 7.28
C ARG A 114 -2.36 3.03 8.08
N ILE A 115 -2.14 2.33 9.19
CA ILE A 115 -0.96 2.54 10.05
C ILE A 115 0.32 2.24 9.26
N GLY A 116 0.38 1.10 8.58
CA GLY A 116 1.53 0.71 7.77
C GLY A 116 1.79 1.67 6.61
N ALA A 117 0.75 2.08 5.90
CA ALA A 117 0.86 3.05 4.81
C ALA A 117 1.36 4.41 5.31
N THR A 118 0.90 4.86 6.48
CA THR A 118 1.34 6.10 7.12
C THR A 118 2.82 6.02 7.49
N VAL A 119 3.25 4.96 8.19
CA VAL A 119 4.66 4.74 8.56
C VAL A 119 5.53 4.68 7.31
N SER A 120 5.14 3.92 6.28
CA SER A 120 5.90 3.80 5.04
C SER A 120 6.08 5.12 4.30
N THR A 121 5.10 6.01 4.38
CA THR A 121 5.17 7.34 3.76
C THR A 121 6.04 8.29 4.58
N ALA A 122 5.84 8.32 5.90
CA ALA A 122 6.56 9.22 6.80
C ALA A 122 8.05 8.88 6.90
N GLU A 123 8.37 7.58 6.97
CA GLU A 123 9.73 7.11 7.25
C GLU A 123 10.56 6.75 6.01
N LEU A 124 10.08 7.07 4.82
CA LEU A 124 10.84 6.86 3.58
C LEU A 124 12.22 7.54 3.60
N ARG A 125 12.31 8.71 4.24
CA ARG A 125 13.56 9.48 4.36
C ARG A 125 14.48 8.94 5.46
N SER A 126 13.96 8.12 6.37
CA SER A 126 14.71 7.46 7.44
C SER A 126 15.42 6.20 6.97
N LEU A 127 15.09 5.69 5.77
CA LEU A 127 15.82 4.57 5.16
C LEU A 127 17.21 5.00 4.71
N GLU A 128 18.19 4.14 4.98
CA GLU A 128 19.53 4.24 4.41
C GLU A 128 19.49 4.17 2.87
N PRO A 129 20.47 4.78 2.17
CA PRO A 129 20.38 4.97 0.71
C PRO A 129 20.08 3.68 -0.06
N GLU A 130 20.77 2.57 0.22
CA GLU A 130 20.57 1.29 -0.45
C GLU A 130 19.17 0.72 -0.22
N ASN A 131 18.71 0.72 1.02
CA ASN A 131 17.38 0.25 1.39
C ASN A 131 16.28 1.13 0.80
N ARG A 132 16.52 2.44 0.76
CA ARG A 132 15.61 3.38 0.12
C ARG A 132 15.48 3.15 -1.38
N GLU A 133 16.57 2.91 -2.08
CA GLU A 133 16.56 2.61 -3.52
C GLU A 133 15.75 1.35 -3.81
N ARG A 134 15.97 0.29 -3.05
CA ARG A 134 15.22 -0.97 -3.17
C ARG A 134 13.72 -0.79 -2.91
N TYR A 135 13.37 -0.01 -1.90
CA TYR A 135 11.97 0.28 -1.57
C TYR A 135 11.30 1.15 -2.65
N VAL A 136 11.99 2.20 -3.13
CA VAL A 136 11.49 3.08 -4.20
C VAL A 136 11.24 2.28 -5.48
N ALA A 137 12.09 1.33 -5.83
CA ALA A 137 11.88 0.47 -7.00
C ALA A 137 10.53 -0.29 -6.96
N LYS A 138 10.10 -0.75 -5.77
CA LYS A 138 8.78 -1.37 -5.55
C LYS A 138 7.63 -0.36 -5.66
N ARG A 139 7.79 0.85 -5.13
CA ARG A 139 6.80 1.92 -5.33
C ARG A 139 6.65 2.30 -6.80
N ASP A 140 7.75 2.35 -7.53
CA ASP A 140 7.74 2.59 -8.97
C ASP A 140 7.06 1.44 -9.74
N GLU A 141 7.19 0.19 -9.27
CA GLU A 141 6.43 -0.94 -9.82
C GLU A 141 4.93 -0.73 -9.65
N GLN A 142 4.49 -0.33 -8.47
CA GLN A 142 3.09 0.01 -8.21
C GLN A 142 2.59 1.15 -9.11
N GLN A 143 3.36 2.22 -9.24
CA GLN A 143 3.02 3.36 -10.10
C GLN A 143 2.90 2.92 -11.56
N ARG A 144 3.83 2.09 -12.05
CA ARG A 144 3.79 1.58 -13.43
C ARG A 144 2.55 0.74 -13.76
N MET A 145 1.93 0.07 -12.78
CA MET A 145 0.66 -0.64 -13.02
C MET A 145 -0.44 0.36 -13.37
N LEU A 146 -0.58 1.43 -12.59
CA LEU A 146 -1.59 2.46 -12.83
C LEU A 146 -1.30 3.24 -14.13
N ASP A 147 -0.03 3.60 -14.37
CA ASP A 147 0.40 4.24 -15.61
C ASP A 147 -0.01 3.43 -16.84
N ARG A 148 0.22 2.12 -16.82
CA ARG A 148 -0.10 1.21 -17.93
C ARG A 148 -1.60 1.17 -18.19
N VAL A 149 -2.40 0.95 -17.16
CA VAL A 149 -3.86 0.85 -17.31
C VAL A 149 -4.44 2.15 -17.90
N ILE A 150 -3.96 3.32 -17.43
CA ILE A 150 -4.45 4.60 -17.94
C ILE A 150 -3.97 4.86 -19.36
N LEU A 151 -2.71 4.54 -19.70
CA LEU A 151 -2.19 4.69 -21.06
C LEU A 151 -2.91 3.77 -22.07
N ASP A 152 -3.19 2.53 -21.67
CA ASP A 152 -3.96 1.60 -22.48
C ASP A 152 -5.39 2.10 -22.69
N GLY A 153 -6.03 2.63 -21.65
CA GLY A 153 -7.35 3.22 -21.73
C GLY A 153 -7.42 4.44 -22.65
N VAL A 154 -6.41 5.29 -22.66
CA VAL A 154 -6.33 6.41 -23.62
C VAL A 154 -6.13 5.92 -25.05
N ARG A 155 -5.25 4.94 -25.25
CA ARG A 155 -5.01 4.34 -26.58
C ARG A 155 -6.28 3.70 -27.15
N GLU A 156 -7.07 3.03 -26.32
CA GLU A 156 -8.32 2.36 -26.68
C GLU A 156 -9.55 3.30 -26.65
N LYS A 157 -9.34 4.59 -26.40
CA LYS A 157 -10.39 5.61 -26.29
C LYS A 157 -11.43 5.34 -25.18
N ALA A 158 -11.06 4.52 -24.21
CA ALA A 158 -11.84 4.30 -22.99
C ALA A 158 -11.72 5.48 -22.01
N PHE A 159 -10.60 6.22 -22.08
CA PHE A 159 -10.30 7.44 -21.30
C PHE A 159 -9.96 8.60 -22.22
N ALA A 160 -10.29 9.83 -21.78
CA ALA A 160 -10.13 11.04 -22.58
C ALA A 160 -9.18 12.08 -21.97
N THR A 161 -8.46 11.72 -20.88
CA THR A 161 -7.51 12.64 -20.26
C THR A 161 -6.38 13.00 -21.23
N PRO A 162 -6.06 14.31 -21.40
CA PRO A 162 -4.92 14.74 -22.22
C PRO A 162 -3.56 14.54 -21.52
N TYR A 163 -3.58 14.25 -20.20
CA TYR A 163 -2.37 14.11 -19.37
C TYR A 163 -2.34 12.78 -18.62
N PRO A 164 -2.19 11.63 -19.31
CA PRO A 164 -2.34 10.31 -18.69
C PRO A 164 -1.36 10.05 -17.54
N LYS A 165 -0.11 10.51 -17.64
CA LYS A 165 0.89 10.34 -16.57
C LYS A 165 0.58 11.20 -15.33
N ASP A 166 0.07 12.40 -15.53
CA ASP A 166 -0.27 13.29 -14.41
C ASP A 166 -1.58 12.83 -13.76
N ALA A 167 -2.55 12.36 -14.55
CA ALA A 167 -3.75 11.70 -14.04
C ALA A 167 -3.40 10.48 -13.15
N SER A 168 -2.48 9.63 -13.61
CA SER A 168 -1.98 8.49 -12.83
C SER A 168 -1.38 8.91 -11.48
N ARG A 169 -0.52 9.92 -11.46
CA ARG A 169 0.09 10.46 -10.23
C ARG A 169 -0.94 11.08 -9.30
N ALA A 170 -1.91 11.82 -9.86
CA ALA A 170 -2.98 12.43 -9.08
C ALA A 170 -3.84 11.35 -8.40
N ILE A 171 -4.21 10.28 -9.12
CA ILE A 171 -5.00 9.17 -8.58
C ILE A 171 -4.21 8.40 -7.52
N ALA A 172 -2.93 8.10 -7.76
CA ALA A 172 -2.08 7.48 -6.75
C ALA A 172 -2.02 8.33 -5.47
N SER A 173 -1.82 9.65 -5.60
CA SER A 173 -1.80 10.58 -4.47
C SER A 173 -3.13 10.64 -3.73
N LEU A 174 -4.25 10.62 -4.46
CA LEU A 174 -5.60 10.56 -3.91
C LEU A 174 -5.79 9.29 -3.05
N CYS A 175 -5.40 8.12 -3.57
CA CYS A 175 -5.53 6.85 -2.85
C CYS A 175 -4.64 6.80 -1.59
N VAL A 176 -3.37 7.21 -1.72
CA VAL A 176 -2.42 7.28 -0.59
C VAL A 176 -2.92 8.23 0.50
N GLY A 177 -3.48 9.38 0.09
CA GLY A 177 -3.97 10.42 1.00
C GLY A 177 -5.07 9.92 1.94
N VAL A 178 -5.85 8.92 1.55
CA VAL A 178 -6.91 8.34 2.38
C VAL A 178 -6.37 7.83 3.73
N ALA A 179 -5.17 7.25 3.77
CA ALA A 179 -4.58 6.73 5.00
C ALA A 179 -4.39 7.79 6.09
N SER A 180 -4.26 9.07 5.73
CA SER A 180 -4.01 10.17 6.68
C SER A 180 -5.26 10.66 7.42
N TRP A 181 -6.43 10.52 6.83
CA TRP A 181 -7.66 11.10 7.38
C TRP A 181 -8.80 10.08 7.60
N TYR A 182 -8.80 8.95 6.90
CA TYR A 182 -9.82 7.92 7.08
C TYR A 182 -9.79 7.35 8.50
N ARG A 183 -10.98 7.18 9.09
CA ARG A 183 -11.17 6.58 10.41
C ARG A 183 -12.16 5.42 10.30
N PRO A 184 -11.76 4.18 10.69
CA PRO A 184 -12.64 3.01 10.64
C PRO A 184 -13.93 3.15 11.48
N ASP A 185 -13.86 3.93 12.58
CA ASP A 185 -14.97 4.28 13.48
C ASP A 185 -15.71 5.56 13.08
N GLY A 186 -15.36 6.14 11.93
CA GLY A 186 -15.95 7.37 11.40
C GLY A 186 -17.34 7.15 10.79
N SER A 187 -17.99 8.26 10.45
CA SER A 187 -19.33 8.26 9.84
C SER A 187 -19.37 7.81 8.37
N LEU A 188 -18.21 7.67 7.71
CA LEU A 188 -18.13 7.28 6.30
C LEU A 188 -17.73 5.79 6.18
N PRO A 189 -18.68 4.90 5.83
CA PRO A 189 -18.40 3.49 5.60
C PRO A 189 -17.41 3.30 4.44
N VAL A 190 -16.64 2.21 4.48
CA VAL A 190 -15.67 1.83 3.43
C VAL A 190 -16.31 1.86 2.04
N GLU A 191 -17.48 1.25 1.88
CA GLU A 191 -18.14 1.13 0.58
C GLU A 191 -18.57 2.50 0.02
N ALA A 192 -19.07 3.39 0.87
CA ALA A 192 -19.42 4.75 0.46
C ALA A 192 -18.19 5.58 0.06
N LEU A 193 -17.05 5.35 0.72
CA LEU A 193 -15.79 5.98 0.34
C LEU A 193 -15.30 5.44 -0.99
N LEU A 194 -15.33 4.13 -1.19
CA LEU A 194 -14.95 3.49 -2.44
C LEU A 194 -15.75 4.05 -3.61
N GLU A 195 -17.09 4.12 -3.50
CA GLU A 195 -17.96 4.67 -4.53
C GLU A 195 -17.56 6.11 -4.91
N ARG A 196 -17.44 6.99 -3.90
CA ARG A 196 -17.11 8.41 -4.11
C ARG A 196 -15.74 8.60 -4.73
N TYR A 197 -14.72 7.92 -4.19
CA TYR A 197 -13.34 8.09 -4.64
C TYR A 197 -13.07 7.43 -5.99
N SER A 198 -13.75 6.31 -6.29
CA SER A 198 -13.73 5.73 -7.64
C SER A 198 -14.38 6.66 -8.65
N THR A 199 -15.50 7.30 -8.32
CA THR A 199 -16.15 8.31 -9.18
C THR A 199 -15.22 9.51 -9.43
N ILE A 200 -14.54 10.03 -8.41
CA ILE A 200 -13.55 11.10 -8.56
C ILE A 200 -12.39 10.64 -9.46
N ALA A 201 -11.86 9.43 -9.23
CA ALA A 201 -10.77 8.89 -10.04
C ALA A 201 -11.17 8.72 -11.52
N ARG A 202 -12.41 8.24 -11.80
CA ARG A 202 -12.96 8.16 -13.16
C ARG A 202 -13.09 9.54 -13.82
N SER A 203 -13.48 10.55 -13.06
CA SER A 203 -13.54 11.95 -13.57
C SER A 203 -12.17 12.48 -13.98
N ILE A 204 -11.10 12.10 -13.25
CA ILE A 204 -9.71 12.50 -13.58
C ILE A 204 -9.27 11.91 -14.92
N VAL A 205 -9.61 10.66 -15.23
CA VAL A 205 -9.26 10.04 -16.50
C VAL A 205 -10.23 10.38 -17.64
N GLY A 206 -11.37 11.00 -17.33
CA GLY A 206 -12.36 11.45 -18.32
C GLY A 206 -13.00 10.25 -19.03
N ILE A 207 -13.86 9.50 -18.35
CA ILE A 207 -14.60 8.40 -18.98
C ILE A 207 -15.70 8.97 -19.86
N PRO A 208 -15.69 8.75 -21.19
CA PRO A 208 -16.72 9.28 -22.08
C PRO A 208 -18.11 8.70 -21.73
N GLY A 209 -19.10 9.59 -21.60
CA GLY A 209 -20.50 9.22 -21.29
C GLY A 209 -20.88 9.28 -19.81
N GLU A 210 -19.94 9.50 -18.90
CA GLU A 210 -20.18 9.81 -17.48
C GLU A 210 -19.95 11.30 -17.22
N THR A 211 -20.72 12.17 -17.86
CA THR A 211 -20.80 13.57 -17.45
C THR A 211 -21.71 13.66 -16.23
N ALA A 212 -21.16 14.23 -15.15
CA ALA A 212 -21.88 14.54 -13.90
C ALA A 212 -23.11 15.40 -14.12
#